data_c3ab1874c7eba2da8a91c75b85e76376
#
_entry.id   c3ab1874c7eba2da8a91c75b85e76376
#
_cell.length_a   1.000
_cell.length_b   1.000
_cell.length_c   1.000
_cell.angle_alpha   90.00
_cell.angle_beta   90.00
_cell.angle_gamma   90.00
#
_symmetry.space_group_name_H-M   'P 1'
#
loop_
_entity.id
_entity.type
_entity.pdbx_description
1 polymer ?
#
loop_
_entity_poly.entity_id
_entity_poly.type
_entity_poly.pdbx_seq_one_letter_code
_entity_poly.pdbx_strand_id
1 'polypeptide(L)'
;MHNGVVKIAQKTVRQSVSLPANLAKQVGSMAKSRKLSKNRMLLELIENGIDAEKRKQQQFFALAERFRNEQDPEAASRLGDELGKMVFGG
;
A
#
# COMPACT_ATOMS: atom_id res chain seq x y z
N MET A 1 17.68 4.13 26.88
CA MET A 1 17.65 4.31 26.14
C MET A 1 17.46 4.40 25.17
N HIS A 2 17.27 4.33 24.69
CA HIS A 2 17.13 4.64 23.77
C HIS A 2 16.74 4.41 22.67
N ASN A 3 16.27 4.36 22.32
CA ASN A 3 15.59 4.26 21.26
C ASN A 3 15.83 5.11 20.11
N GLY A 4 16.24 6.30 20.16
CA GLY A 4 16.65 7.16 19.10
C GLY A 4 17.67 6.53 18.20
N VAL A 5 18.29 5.55 18.70
CA VAL A 5 19.29 4.81 17.96
C VAL A 5 18.72 4.26 16.66
N VAL A 6 17.50 3.79 16.72
CA VAL A 6 16.86 3.24 15.53
C VAL A 6 16.73 4.28 14.44
N LYS A 7 16.35 5.48 14.82
CA LYS A 7 16.19 6.55 13.85
C LYS A 7 17.51 6.96 13.22
N ILE A 8 18.56 6.90 14.00
CA ILE A 8 19.87 7.27 13.50
C ILE A 8 20.30 6.34 12.39
N ALA A 9 19.86 5.09 12.44
CA ALA A 9 20.24 4.12 11.44
C ALA A 9 19.60 4.39 10.07
N GLN A 10 18.55 5.19 10.03
CA GLN A 10 17.89 5.46 8.77
C GLN A 10 18.58 6.59 8.04
N LYS A 11 18.91 6.35 6.79
CA LYS A 11 19.52 7.34 5.94
C LYS A 11 18.49 7.89 4.97
N THR A 12 18.65 9.16 4.62
CA THR A 12 17.82 9.79 3.62
C THR A 12 18.46 9.59 2.26
N VAL A 13 17.69 9.06 1.33
CA VAL A 13 18.15 8.86 -0.03
C VAL A 13 17.38 9.81 -0.93
N ARG A 14 18.09 10.57 -1.75
CA ARG A 14 17.46 11.49 -2.69
C ARG A 14 16.99 10.73 -3.91
N GLN A 15 15.75 10.97 -4.28
CA GLN A 15 15.20 10.43 -5.50
C GLN A 15 14.37 11.48 -6.17
N SER A 16 14.49 11.55 -7.49
CA SER A 16 13.68 12.46 -8.29
C SER A 16 12.55 11.70 -8.93
N VAL A 17 11.35 12.25 -8.83
CA VAL A 17 10.16 11.64 -9.42
C VAL A 17 9.45 12.69 -10.25
N SER A 18 9.14 12.34 -11.49
CA SER A 18 8.33 13.20 -12.34
C SER A 18 6.88 12.80 -12.16
N LEU A 19 6.04 13.76 -11.81
CA LEU A 19 4.62 13.53 -11.61
C LEU A 19 3.82 14.08 -12.78
N PRO A 20 2.84 13.34 -13.29
CA PRO A 20 1.90 13.91 -14.24
C PRO A 20 1.20 15.12 -13.62
N ALA A 21 0.84 16.06 -14.46
CA ALA A 21 0.27 17.33 -13.99
C ALA A 21 -0.94 17.14 -13.09
N ASN A 22 -1.81 16.20 -13.42
CA ASN A 22 -3.01 15.96 -12.63
C ASN A 22 -2.67 15.41 -11.24
N LEU A 23 -1.66 14.57 -11.13
CA LEU A 23 -1.23 14.06 -9.83
C LEU A 23 -0.55 15.15 -9.01
N ALA A 24 0.31 15.95 -9.65
CA ALA A 24 0.96 17.05 -8.96
C ALA A 24 -0.07 18.01 -8.37
N LYS A 25 -1.13 18.26 -9.12
CA LYS A 25 -2.22 19.13 -8.67
C LYS A 25 -2.94 18.55 -7.47
N GLN A 26 -3.22 17.27 -7.51
CA GLN A 26 -3.90 16.59 -6.40
C GLN A 26 -3.04 16.59 -5.14
N VAL A 27 -1.75 16.32 -5.29
CA VAL A 27 -0.83 16.34 -4.15
C VAL A 27 -0.78 17.74 -3.55
N GLY A 28 -0.69 18.77 -4.40
CA GLY A 28 -0.67 20.13 -3.93
C GLY A 28 -1.93 20.53 -3.18
N SER A 29 -3.07 20.10 -3.69
CA SER A 29 -4.37 20.36 -3.06
C SER A 29 -4.47 19.67 -1.70
N MET A 30 -4.05 18.43 -1.63
CA MET A 30 -4.07 17.67 -0.38
C MET A 30 -3.11 18.26 0.65
N ALA A 31 -1.94 18.67 0.20
CA ALA A 31 -0.95 19.29 1.08
C ALA A 31 -1.51 20.57 1.69
N LYS A 32 -2.16 21.38 0.88
CA LYS A 32 -2.75 22.61 1.33
C LYS A 32 -3.85 22.36 2.35
N SER A 33 -4.70 21.40 2.05
CA SER A 33 -5.82 21.02 2.93
C SER A 33 -5.32 20.56 4.29
N ARG A 34 -4.20 19.84 4.32
CA ARG A 34 -3.65 19.31 5.55
C ARG A 34 -2.56 20.19 6.15
N LYS A 35 -2.31 21.32 5.54
CA LYS A 35 -1.30 22.28 6.00
C LYS A 35 0.09 21.65 6.07
N LEU A 36 0.41 20.88 5.05
CA LEU A 36 1.72 20.24 4.92
C LEU A 36 2.43 20.77 3.69
N SER A 37 3.74 20.62 3.66
CA SER A 37 4.48 20.90 2.42
C SER A 37 4.16 19.80 1.41
N LYS A 38 4.40 20.09 0.13
CA LYS A 38 4.18 19.11 -0.92
C LYS A 38 5.05 17.87 -0.71
N ASN A 39 6.30 18.09 -0.32
CA ASN A 39 7.21 16.97 -0.07
C ASN A 39 6.71 16.10 1.07
N ARG A 40 6.24 16.72 2.14
CA ARG A 40 5.71 15.96 3.28
C ARG A 40 4.47 15.18 2.89
N MET A 41 3.58 15.82 2.13
CA MET A 41 2.37 15.15 1.68
C MET A 41 2.70 13.95 0.80
N LEU A 42 3.67 14.16 -0.10
CA LEU A 42 4.08 13.08 -0.99
C LEU A 42 4.67 11.91 -0.21
N LEU A 43 5.48 12.21 0.80
CA LEU A 43 6.06 11.18 1.65
C LEU A 43 4.98 10.38 2.36
N GLU A 44 3.98 11.05 2.93
CA GLU A 44 2.90 10.37 3.61
C GLU A 44 2.09 9.50 2.66
N LEU A 45 1.85 9.98 1.45
CA LEU A 45 1.13 9.19 0.47
C LEU A 45 1.90 7.93 0.08
N ILE A 46 3.21 8.05 -0.04
CA ILE A 46 4.05 6.89 -0.34
C ILE A 46 4.00 5.89 0.81
N GLU A 47 4.14 6.36 2.03
CA GLU A 47 4.09 5.47 3.20
C GLU A 47 2.75 4.76 3.30
N ASN A 48 1.67 5.50 3.11
CA ASN A 48 0.33 4.92 3.15
C ASN A 48 0.12 3.94 2.02
N GLY A 49 0.68 4.23 0.85
CA GLY A 49 0.59 3.32 -0.29
C GLY A 49 1.31 2.02 -0.05
N ILE A 50 2.48 2.09 0.57
CA ILE A 50 3.24 0.90 0.93
C ILE A 50 2.46 0.04 1.92
N ASP A 51 1.90 0.68 2.95
CA ASP A 51 1.11 -0.03 3.94
C ASP A 51 -0.12 -0.68 3.32
N ALA A 52 -0.79 0.02 2.42
CA ALA A 52 -1.95 -0.52 1.74
C ALA A 52 -1.58 -1.73 0.88
N GLU A 53 -0.44 -1.65 0.22
CA GLU A 53 0.04 -2.75 -0.61
C GLU A 53 0.38 -3.97 0.23
N LYS A 54 1.01 -3.76 1.37
CA LYS A 54 1.34 -4.85 2.29
C LYS A 54 0.08 -5.54 2.81
N ARG A 55 -0.94 -4.76 3.19
CA ARG A 55 -2.20 -5.34 3.67
C ARG A 55 -2.87 -6.15 2.57
N LYS A 56 -2.81 -5.65 1.34
CA LYS A 56 -3.38 -6.33 0.20
C LYS A 56 -2.71 -7.68 -0.02
N GLN A 57 -1.38 -7.73 0.08
CA GLN A 57 -0.63 -8.97 -0.06
C GLN A 57 -0.97 -9.96 1.05
N GLN A 58 -1.09 -9.47 2.28
CA GLN A 58 -1.45 -10.32 3.40
C GLN A 58 -2.84 -10.92 3.22
N GLN A 59 -3.77 -10.12 2.75
CA GLN A 59 -5.13 -10.60 2.48
C GLN A 59 -5.13 -11.64 1.37
N PHE A 60 -4.33 -11.41 0.35
CA PHE A 60 -4.21 -12.37 -0.74
C PHE A 60 -3.66 -13.71 -0.25
N PHE A 61 -2.58 -13.67 0.51
CA PHE A 61 -1.97 -14.90 1.01
C PHE A 61 -2.89 -15.64 1.98
N ALA A 62 -3.60 -14.90 2.83
CA ALA A 62 -4.56 -15.52 3.74
C ALA A 62 -5.69 -16.21 2.96
N LEU A 63 -6.17 -15.56 1.92
CA LEU A 63 -7.23 -16.12 1.11
C LEU A 63 -6.73 -17.32 0.30
N ALA A 64 -5.52 -17.26 -0.20
CA ALA A 64 -4.92 -18.37 -0.93
C ALA A 64 -4.74 -19.58 -0.02
N GLU A 65 -4.35 -19.34 1.21
CA GLU A 65 -4.20 -20.42 2.19
C GLU A 65 -5.54 -21.08 2.47
N ARG A 66 -6.59 -20.27 2.64
CA ARG A 66 -7.92 -20.80 2.85
C ARG A 66 -8.39 -21.61 1.66
N PHE A 67 -8.14 -21.13 0.46
CA PHE A 67 -8.50 -21.82 -0.76
C PHE A 67 -7.80 -23.17 -0.85
N ARG A 68 -6.51 -23.20 -0.54
CA ARG A 68 -5.73 -24.43 -0.61
C ARG A 68 -6.22 -25.47 0.38
N ASN A 69 -6.68 -25.03 1.54
CA ASN A 69 -7.11 -25.94 2.59
C ASN A 69 -8.59 -26.28 2.54
N GLU A 70 -9.34 -25.64 1.65
CA GLU A 70 -10.78 -25.88 1.58
C GLU A 70 -11.09 -27.20 0.89
N GLN A 71 -11.89 -28.02 1.53
CA GLN A 71 -12.27 -29.32 0.99
C GLN A 71 -13.65 -29.35 0.38
N ASP A 72 -14.49 -28.38 0.72
CA ASP A 72 -15.83 -28.30 0.14
C ASP A 72 -15.76 -27.65 -1.25
N PRO A 73 -16.20 -28.34 -2.32
CA PRO A 73 -16.08 -27.80 -3.67
C PRO A 73 -16.76 -26.45 -3.88
N GLU A 74 -17.90 -26.22 -3.26
CA GLU A 74 -18.60 -24.96 -3.43
C GLU A 74 -17.85 -23.82 -2.77
N ALA A 75 -17.36 -24.05 -1.55
CA ALA A 75 -16.59 -23.03 -0.85
C ALA A 75 -15.27 -22.78 -1.57
N ALA A 76 -14.65 -23.83 -2.08
CA ALA A 76 -13.40 -23.67 -2.84
C ALA A 76 -13.63 -22.84 -4.10
N SER A 77 -14.76 -23.04 -4.76
CA SER A 77 -15.07 -22.27 -5.96
C SER A 77 -15.25 -20.79 -5.64
N ARG A 78 -15.93 -20.49 -4.53
CA ARG A 78 -16.10 -19.09 -4.12
C ARG A 78 -14.76 -18.44 -3.77
N LEU A 79 -13.91 -19.17 -3.06
CA LEU A 79 -12.59 -18.64 -2.69
C LEU A 79 -11.74 -18.43 -3.93
N GLY A 80 -11.82 -19.33 -4.91
CA GLY A 80 -11.11 -19.17 -6.16
C GLY A 80 -11.56 -17.93 -6.92
N ASP A 81 -12.87 -17.65 -6.90
CA ASP A 81 -13.38 -16.45 -7.54
C ASP A 81 -12.87 -15.19 -6.88
N GLU A 82 -12.82 -15.19 -5.54
CA GLU A 82 -12.28 -14.04 -4.81
C GLU A 82 -10.81 -13.82 -5.12
N LEU A 83 -10.04 -14.91 -5.19
CA LEU A 83 -8.64 -14.82 -5.54
C LEU A 83 -8.47 -14.25 -6.95
N GLY A 84 -9.30 -14.70 -7.88
CA GLY A 84 -9.25 -14.21 -9.24
C GLY A 84 -9.50 -12.72 -9.30
N LYS A 85 -10.44 -12.22 -8.52
CA LYS A 85 -10.73 -10.79 -8.47
C LYS A 85 -9.54 -10.01 -7.94
N MET A 86 -8.85 -10.52 -6.94
CA MET A 86 -7.69 -9.83 -6.38
C MET A 86 -6.53 -9.78 -7.36
N VAL A 87 -6.39 -10.81 -8.17
CA VAL A 87 -5.29 -10.88 -9.16
C VAL A 87 -5.61 -10.06 -10.39
N PHE A 88 -6.84 -10.15 -10.88
CA PHE A 88 -7.22 -9.53 -12.15
C PHE A 88 -8.00 -8.23 -11.99
N GLY A 89 -8.26 -7.83 -10.79
CA GLY A 89 -8.91 -6.55 -10.51
C GLY A 89 -10.37 -6.55 -10.75
N GLY A 90 -11.04 -7.47 -10.76
CA GLY A 90 -12.41 -7.61 -11.04
C GLY A 90 -13.37 -6.56 -10.84
#